data_24758542bb9899a2d757e80be6d6d51c
#
_entry.id   24758542bb9899a2d757e80be6d6d51c
#
_cell.length_a   1.000
_cell.length_b   1.000
_cell.length_c   1.000
_cell.angle_alpha   90.00
_cell.angle_beta   90.00
_cell.angle_gamma   90.00
#
_symmetry.space_group_name_H-M   'P 1'
#
loop_
_entity.id
_entity.type
_entity.pdbx_description
1 polymer ?
#
loop_
_entity_poly.entity_id
_entity_poly.type
_entity_poly.pdbx_seq_one_letter_code
_entity_poly.pdbx_strand_id
1 'polypeptide(L)'
;VRHHTFILIVALAALLTNISDTHAMEFGEAPELAKQVEDGTLPPVKDRLPKTPMIVTPNDRVGTYGGTWQMAQRNKRDHALLIRNIGYEPLLRWTPQWSSTIPNVALSFQPSSDATEFFFRLRPGMRWSDGAPFTAADIVFWYEDILNNPAFADSVPEWLTSGGNTVQIDAIDPHTVAFRFSKPYGLFPTALARPEGVEPVSYPAHFLKPLLPKYNPNADATAKEMGYAGWEERFVDVFGQPGTIDDPSRWNNPDVPTLNAWVLTGVYGKDDPLVAKRNPYYWKIDPTGRQLPYIDRVSMTLVPSKSAAGDAAISGKVNMQERHVSKHADEVLARNTDLLPFTLVESDMNIMTLSLNLNDKDLVLRKIFQSKDFRIALSHAIDRYAVIDRFVPGALPHQAAPRPESPQYHTVLARQFMAHDVELAQHFLAKAGLTAKTADGILKRPDGKPLSFTIDTEGAERFEMLNAVTRYWRDLGIDVTARNLPRDEFVALRERNEHHASAWGGDGGLDAMVIPINYLPISSESSWYATGWANWYLNPESPNAVTPPDAVRTQFDLYDQLKATANAEKQNQLMRDILDISADQFYVMGIALPPNRKGVVARNFHNVPKVMPAAWSYATPAPTNPSQYFILGE
;
A
#
# COMPACT_ATOMS: atom_id res chain seq x y z
N VAL A 1 -77.22 2.50 18.81
CA VAL A 1 -75.93 2.70 19.55
C VAL A 1 -75.63 1.44 20.37
N ARG A 2 -74.94 0.50 19.85
CA ARG A 2 -74.23 -0.68 20.44
C ARG A 2 -74.14 -1.73 19.34
N HIS A 3 -72.97 -1.93 18.81
CA HIS A 3 -72.47 -3.14 18.15
C HIS A 3 -71.36 -2.77 17.11
N HIS A 4 -70.16 -2.35 17.55
CA HIS A 4 -68.96 -2.33 16.71
C HIS A 4 -67.65 -2.31 17.55
N THR A 5 -67.54 -3.19 18.58
CA THR A 5 -66.36 -3.23 19.43
C THR A 5 -65.90 -4.67 19.72
N PHE A 6 -66.12 -5.64 18.82
CA PHE A 6 -65.73 -7.05 19.09
C PHE A 6 -65.03 -7.76 17.95
N ILE A 7 -64.57 -7.06 16.87
CA ILE A 7 -63.86 -7.70 15.73
C ILE A 7 -62.38 -7.31 15.64
N LEU A 8 -61.85 -6.43 16.51
CA LEU A 8 -60.47 -5.96 16.43
C LEU A 8 -59.46 -6.68 17.36
N ILE A 9 -59.87 -7.68 18.15
CA ILE A 9 -59.00 -8.38 19.11
C ILE A 9 -58.60 -9.79 18.61
N VAL A 10 -59.24 -10.35 17.60
CA VAL A 10 -58.88 -11.68 17.07
C VAL A 10 -57.83 -11.62 15.93
N ALA A 11 -57.64 -10.46 15.30
CA ALA A 11 -56.63 -10.29 14.22
C ALA A 11 -55.19 -10.01 14.73
N LEU A 12 -54.99 -9.72 16.02
CA LEU A 12 -53.67 -9.42 16.59
C LEU A 12 -52.98 -10.63 17.27
N ALA A 13 -53.71 -11.76 17.41
CA ALA A 13 -53.15 -12.99 17.99
C ALA A 13 -52.62 -14.00 16.96
N ALA A 14 -52.81 -13.75 15.66
CA ALA A 14 -52.32 -14.63 14.58
C ALA A 14 -51.01 -14.14 13.91
N LEU A 15 -50.42 -13.03 14.39
CA LEU A 15 -49.17 -12.45 13.83
C LEU A 15 -47.94 -12.65 14.73
N LEU A 16 -48.02 -13.47 15.78
CA LEU A 16 -46.94 -13.69 16.74
C LEU A 16 -46.38 -15.14 16.74
N THR A 17 -46.58 -15.92 15.68
CA THR A 17 -46.01 -17.28 15.57
C THR A 17 -45.27 -17.51 14.25
N ASN A 18 -44.56 -16.51 13.76
CA ASN A 18 -43.39 -16.74 12.92
C ASN A 18 -42.16 -16.34 13.74
N ILE A 19 -41.86 -17.07 14.81
CA ILE A 19 -40.51 -17.22 15.30
C ILE A 19 -39.80 -18.00 14.18
N SER A 20 -39.17 -17.27 13.27
CA SER A 20 -38.18 -17.87 12.38
C SER A 20 -37.17 -18.54 13.31
N ASP A 21 -37.15 -19.88 13.29
CA ASP A 21 -36.05 -20.65 13.80
C ASP A 21 -34.81 -20.06 13.15
N THR A 22 -34.10 -19.22 13.87
CA THR A 22 -32.73 -18.85 13.54
C THR A 22 -31.95 -20.15 13.70
N HIS A 23 -31.89 -20.95 12.63
CA HIS A 23 -30.97 -22.06 12.58
C HIS A 23 -29.59 -21.48 12.88
N ALA A 24 -29.03 -21.83 14.04
CA ALA A 24 -27.67 -21.48 14.38
C ALA A 24 -26.81 -21.98 13.22
N MET A 25 -25.97 -21.11 12.66
CA MET A 25 -25.08 -21.46 11.56
C MET A 25 -24.25 -22.67 11.97
N GLU A 26 -24.37 -23.77 11.22
CA GLU A 26 -23.55 -24.96 11.45
C GLU A 26 -22.16 -24.72 10.88
N PHE A 27 -21.12 -24.90 11.72
CA PHE A 27 -19.75 -24.71 11.29
C PHE A 27 -19.16 -25.99 10.72
N GLY A 28 -18.49 -25.86 9.56
CA GLY A 28 -17.75 -26.93 8.90
C GLY A 28 -16.25 -26.65 8.86
N GLU A 29 -15.47 -27.70 8.71
CA GLU A 29 -14.00 -27.65 8.66
C GLU A 29 -13.41 -28.54 7.54
N ALA A 30 -12.12 -28.30 7.23
CA ALA A 30 -11.43 -29.12 6.23
C ALA A 30 -11.29 -30.59 6.70
N PRO A 31 -11.33 -31.58 5.77
CA PRO A 31 -11.22 -33.00 6.12
C PRO A 31 -9.97 -33.36 6.94
N GLU A 32 -8.82 -32.72 6.66
CA GLU A 32 -7.59 -32.92 7.43
C GLU A 32 -7.75 -32.47 8.91
N LEU A 33 -8.49 -31.39 9.17
CA LEU A 33 -8.78 -30.91 10.53
C LEU A 33 -9.86 -31.76 11.21
N ALA A 34 -10.90 -32.17 10.49
CA ALA A 34 -11.93 -33.06 11.00
C ALA A 34 -11.34 -34.37 11.52
N LYS A 35 -10.34 -34.92 10.80
CA LYS A 35 -9.60 -36.11 11.27
C LYS A 35 -8.85 -35.86 12.59
N GLN A 36 -8.19 -34.70 12.73
CA GLN A 36 -7.51 -34.31 13.98
C GLN A 36 -8.49 -34.16 15.17
N VAL A 37 -9.71 -33.68 14.88
CA VAL A 37 -10.80 -33.62 15.89
C VAL A 37 -11.25 -35.03 16.27
N GLU A 38 -11.43 -35.91 15.31
CA GLU A 38 -11.77 -37.31 15.56
C GLU A 38 -10.69 -38.06 16.37
N ASP A 39 -9.41 -37.79 16.06
CA ASP A 39 -8.24 -38.33 16.77
C ASP A 39 -8.04 -37.66 18.17
N GLY A 40 -8.82 -36.66 18.55
CA GLY A 40 -8.74 -35.96 19.82
C GLY A 40 -7.53 -35.03 19.97
N THR A 41 -6.79 -34.76 18.87
CA THR A 41 -5.61 -33.87 18.88
C THR A 41 -5.94 -32.40 18.63
N LEU A 42 -7.17 -32.09 18.17
CA LEU A 42 -7.66 -30.75 17.91
C LEU A 42 -9.09 -30.60 18.49
N PRO A 43 -9.46 -29.46 19.12
CA PRO A 43 -10.84 -29.19 19.51
C PRO A 43 -11.78 -29.08 18.30
N PRO A 44 -13.10 -29.31 18.46
CA PRO A 44 -14.09 -29.08 17.41
C PRO A 44 -14.06 -27.65 16.85
N VAL A 45 -14.39 -27.46 15.58
CA VAL A 45 -14.32 -26.15 14.91
C VAL A 45 -15.08 -25.05 15.63
N LYS A 46 -16.24 -25.34 16.23
CA LYS A 46 -17.03 -24.38 17.02
C LYS A 46 -16.31 -23.82 18.25
N ASP A 47 -15.33 -24.57 18.80
CA ASP A 47 -14.55 -24.19 19.98
C ASP A 47 -13.22 -23.49 19.58
N ARG A 48 -12.90 -23.51 18.29
CA ARG A 48 -11.72 -22.85 17.71
C ARG A 48 -12.06 -21.49 17.09
N LEU A 49 -13.28 -21.31 16.59
CA LEU A 49 -13.75 -20.06 16.00
C LEU A 49 -14.10 -19.02 17.09
N PRO A 50 -13.92 -17.72 16.83
CA PRO A 50 -14.47 -16.68 17.71
C PRO A 50 -16.01 -16.70 17.70
N LYS A 51 -16.63 -16.09 18.73
CA LYS A 51 -18.10 -16.01 18.84
C LYS A 51 -18.76 -15.35 17.61
N THR A 52 -18.03 -14.47 16.94
CA THR A 52 -18.45 -13.77 15.72
C THR A 52 -17.34 -13.85 14.68
N PRO A 53 -17.23 -14.97 13.94
CA PRO A 53 -16.26 -15.10 12.85
C PRO A 53 -16.49 -14.03 11.77
N MET A 54 -15.44 -13.68 11.03
CA MET A 54 -15.62 -12.86 9.84
C MET A 54 -16.13 -13.73 8.69
N ILE A 55 -17.28 -13.34 8.12
CA ILE A 55 -17.81 -13.97 6.92
C ILE A 55 -17.14 -13.35 5.70
N VAL A 56 -16.46 -14.16 4.91
CA VAL A 56 -15.84 -13.76 3.63
C VAL A 56 -16.72 -14.23 2.49
N THR A 57 -17.35 -13.27 1.81
CA THR A 57 -18.09 -13.55 0.58
C THR A 57 -17.08 -13.88 -0.53
N PRO A 58 -17.15 -15.08 -1.13
CA PRO A 58 -16.27 -15.47 -2.22
C PRO A 58 -16.44 -14.58 -3.45
N ASN A 59 -15.35 -14.36 -4.20
CA ASN A 59 -15.37 -13.53 -5.41
C ASN A 59 -16.28 -14.09 -6.51
N ASP A 60 -16.37 -15.40 -6.66
CA ASP A 60 -17.20 -16.08 -7.66
C ASP A 60 -18.18 -17.05 -7.00
N ARG A 61 -17.70 -18.03 -6.24
CA ARG A 61 -18.52 -19.07 -5.63
C ARG A 61 -17.88 -19.68 -4.38
N VAL A 62 -18.70 -20.34 -3.58
CA VAL A 62 -18.25 -21.14 -2.45
C VAL A 62 -17.32 -22.24 -2.98
N GLY A 63 -16.11 -22.34 -2.37
CA GLY A 63 -15.05 -23.24 -2.84
C GLY A 63 -15.13 -24.64 -2.28
N THR A 64 -14.14 -25.46 -2.60
CA THR A 64 -13.91 -26.80 -2.04
C THR A 64 -12.58 -26.82 -1.29
N TYR A 65 -12.48 -27.67 -0.27
CA TYR A 65 -11.21 -27.87 0.44
C TYR A 65 -10.25 -28.73 -0.38
N GLY A 66 -8.94 -28.44 -0.23
CA GLY A 66 -7.87 -29.23 -0.79
C GLY A 66 -6.87 -28.44 -1.61
N GLY A 67 -5.83 -29.13 -2.04
CA GLY A 67 -4.85 -28.64 -2.99
C GLY A 67 -3.72 -27.79 -2.40
N THR A 68 -2.78 -27.46 -3.28
CA THR A 68 -1.60 -26.66 -2.96
C THR A 68 -1.49 -25.48 -3.90
N TRP A 69 -1.48 -24.27 -3.35
CA TRP A 69 -1.15 -23.07 -4.10
C TRP A 69 0.36 -23.01 -4.35
N GLN A 70 0.76 -23.21 -5.59
CA GLN A 70 2.16 -23.22 -6.01
C GLN A 70 2.55 -21.87 -6.57
N MET A 71 3.63 -21.29 -6.05
CA MET A 71 4.18 -20.01 -6.45
C MET A 71 5.69 -20.07 -6.70
N ALA A 72 6.21 -19.15 -7.51
CA ALA A 72 7.63 -18.90 -7.68
C ALA A 72 8.08 -17.72 -6.82
N GLN A 73 9.13 -17.91 -6.02
CA GLN A 73 9.83 -16.90 -5.25
C GLN A 73 11.18 -16.59 -5.89
N ARG A 74 11.49 -15.31 -6.17
CA ARG A 74 12.66 -14.95 -6.98
C ARG A 74 14.01 -15.14 -6.30
N ASN A 75 14.10 -14.86 -5.01
CA ASN A 75 15.33 -14.97 -4.22
C ASN A 75 15.02 -14.82 -2.73
N LYS A 76 16.07 -14.92 -1.90
CA LYS A 76 15.96 -14.81 -0.42
C LYS A 76 15.61 -13.39 0.10
N ARG A 77 15.37 -12.41 -0.76
CA ARG A 77 14.92 -11.05 -0.39
C ARG A 77 13.50 -10.77 -0.89
N ASP A 78 12.79 -11.78 -1.38
CA ASP A 78 11.41 -11.64 -1.90
C ASP A 78 10.34 -11.95 -0.83
N HIS A 79 10.65 -11.63 0.45
CA HIS A 79 9.72 -11.81 1.58
C HIS A 79 8.43 -11.00 1.43
N ALA A 80 8.43 -9.95 0.63
CA ALA A 80 7.21 -9.24 0.24
C ALA A 80 6.13 -10.16 -0.39
N LEU A 81 6.52 -11.31 -0.96
CA LEU A 81 5.59 -12.33 -1.43
C LEU A 81 4.81 -12.93 -0.26
N LEU A 82 5.48 -13.22 0.88
CA LEU A 82 4.86 -13.76 2.08
C LEU A 82 3.84 -12.79 2.68
N ILE A 83 4.23 -11.53 2.86
CA ILE A 83 3.35 -10.46 3.38
C ILE A 83 2.09 -10.36 2.53
N ARG A 84 2.23 -10.33 1.20
CA ARG A 84 1.15 -10.12 0.24
C ARG A 84 0.20 -11.31 0.12
N ASN A 85 0.69 -12.54 0.26
CA ASN A 85 -0.11 -13.73 -0.01
C ASN A 85 -0.63 -14.41 1.26
N ILE A 86 0.16 -14.44 2.34
CA ILE A 86 -0.20 -15.16 3.56
C ILE A 86 -0.12 -14.33 4.85
N GLY A 87 0.50 -13.13 4.84
CA GLY A 87 0.85 -12.37 6.04
C GLY A 87 0.06 -11.08 6.29
N TYR A 88 -1.09 -10.89 5.65
CA TYR A 88 -1.85 -9.64 5.76
C TYR A 88 -3.17 -9.84 6.49
N GLU A 89 -3.13 -9.72 7.83
CA GLU A 89 -4.31 -9.74 8.70
C GLU A 89 -4.28 -8.57 9.71
N PRO A 90 -4.35 -7.30 9.25
CA PRO A 90 -4.37 -6.13 10.13
C PRO A 90 -5.71 -5.95 10.87
N LEU A 91 -5.79 -4.99 11.82
CA LEU A 91 -7.04 -4.62 12.50
C LEU A 91 -8.14 -4.19 11.51
N LEU A 92 -7.80 -3.33 10.57
CA LEU A 92 -8.63 -2.94 9.42
C LEU A 92 -7.94 -3.40 8.13
N ARG A 93 -8.71 -3.66 7.09
CA ARG A 93 -8.18 -4.03 5.78
C ARG A 93 -8.81 -3.21 4.66
N TRP A 94 -8.18 -3.17 3.51
CA TRP A 94 -8.79 -2.62 2.30
C TRP A 94 -9.92 -3.50 1.79
N THR A 95 -10.95 -2.85 1.21
CA THR A 95 -11.88 -3.53 0.30
C THR A 95 -11.12 -4.03 -0.94
N PRO A 96 -11.59 -5.11 -1.61
CA PRO A 96 -10.94 -5.64 -2.81
C PRO A 96 -10.78 -4.62 -3.94
N GLN A 97 -11.61 -3.56 -3.97
CA GLN A 97 -11.56 -2.47 -4.95
C GLN A 97 -10.65 -1.30 -4.55
N TRP A 98 -10.01 -1.38 -3.38
CA TRP A 98 -9.22 -0.30 -2.78
C TRP A 98 -10.01 1.01 -2.56
N SER A 99 -11.30 0.95 -2.37
CA SER A 99 -12.17 2.13 -2.27
C SER A 99 -12.35 2.63 -0.84
N SER A 100 -12.18 1.76 0.15
CA SER A 100 -12.37 2.06 1.58
C SER A 100 -11.71 1.01 2.47
N THR A 101 -11.63 1.32 3.76
CA THR A 101 -11.21 0.37 4.80
C THR A 101 -12.43 -0.28 5.47
N ILE A 102 -12.28 -1.54 5.84
CA ILE A 102 -13.30 -2.32 6.55
C ILE A 102 -12.69 -3.04 7.76
N PRO A 103 -13.50 -3.38 8.79
CA PRO A 103 -13.07 -4.23 9.90
C PRO A 103 -12.51 -5.57 9.41
N ASN A 104 -11.45 -6.06 10.08
CA ASN A 104 -10.83 -7.35 9.79
C ASN A 104 -10.58 -8.13 11.09
N VAL A 105 -9.38 -8.11 11.69
CA VAL A 105 -9.15 -8.65 13.05
C VAL A 105 -10.08 -7.96 14.04
N ALA A 106 -10.24 -6.66 13.95
CA ALA A 106 -11.32 -5.97 14.66
C ALA A 106 -12.70 -6.44 14.16
N LEU A 107 -13.64 -6.62 15.08
CA LEU A 107 -15.07 -6.83 14.78
C LEU A 107 -15.71 -5.55 14.27
N SER A 108 -15.36 -4.42 14.88
CA SER A 108 -15.83 -3.08 14.51
C SER A 108 -14.80 -2.03 14.96
N PHE A 109 -14.87 -0.84 14.37
CA PHE A 109 -14.13 0.33 14.86
C PHE A 109 -15.03 1.56 14.87
N GLN A 110 -14.69 2.52 15.73
CA GLN A 110 -15.41 3.78 15.86
C GLN A 110 -14.42 4.91 16.11
N PRO A 111 -14.30 5.89 15.21
CA PRO A 111 -13.56 7.11 15.46
C PRO A 111 -14.36 8.08 16.33
N SER A 112 -13.66 8.91 17.12
CA SER A 112 -14.24 10.11 17.72
C SER A 112 -14.61 11.14 16.62
N SER A 113 -15.51 12.08 16.95
CA SER A 113 -15.97 13.09 15.98
C SER A 113 -14.87 14.01 15.48
N ASP A 114 -13.80 14.19 16.27
CA ASP A 114 -12.62 15.00 15.96
C ASP A 114 -11.44 14.16 15.42
N ALA A 115 -11.64 12.85 15.21
CA ALA A 115 -10.62 11.92 14.74
C ALA A 115 -9.32 11.90 15.60
N THR A 116 -9.42 12.17 16.90
CA THR A 116 -8.31 12.01 17.85
C THR A 116 -8.29 10.66 18.53
N GLU A 117 -9.43 9.97 18.63
CA GLU A 117 -9.54 8.66 19.25
C GLU A 117 -10.18 7.65 18.32
N PHE A 118 -9.68 6.41 18.37
CA PHE A 118 -10.18 5.29 17.58
C PHE A 118 -10.35 4.07 18.49
N PHE A 119 -11.59 3.58 18.60
CA PHE A 119 -11.93 2.42 19.42
C PHE A 119 -12.12 1.20 18.53
N PHE A 120 -11.36 0.14 18.80
CA PHE A 120 -11.44 -1.13 18.07
C PHE A 120 -11.98 -2.21 19.00
N ARG A 121 -13.13 -2.80 18.61
CA ARG A 121 -13.66 -3.97 19.28
C ARG A 121 -13.12 -5.22 18.62
N LEU A 122 -12.41 -6.06 19.37
CA LEU A 122 -11.88 -7.34 18.93
C LEU A 122 -12.97 -8.42 18.93
N ARG A 123 -12.71 -9.56 18.29
CA ARG A 123 -13.62 -10.69 18.21
C ARG A 123 -13.47 -11.58 19.45
N PRO A 124 -14.47 -11.68 20.36
CA PRO A 124 -14.33 -12.52 21.55
C PRO A 124 -14.13 -14.00 21.18
N GLY A 125 -13.14 -14.63 21.82
CA GLY A 125 -12.77 -16.03 21.57
C GLY A 125 -11.83 -16.25 20.39
N MET A 126 -11.27 -15.19 19.80
CA MET A 126 -10.22 -15.29 18.78
C MET A 126 -8.94 -15.88 19.37
N ARG A 127 -8.22 -16.69 18.58
CA ARG A 127 -7.04 -17.43 19.00
C ARG A 127 -5.88 -17.27 18.04
N TRP A 128 -4.67 -17.33 18.56
CA TRP A 128 -3.45 -17.56 17.80
C TRP A 128 -3.43 -18.96 17.17
N SER A 129 -2.53 -19.18 16.24
CA SER A 129 -2.42 -20.47 15.51
C SER A 129 -2.05 -21.67 16.35
N ASP A 130 -1.52 -21.45 17.54
CA ASP A 130 -1.23 -22.49 18.57
C ASP A 130 -2.41 -22.72 19.53
N GLY A 131 -3.51 -21.97 19.38
CA GLY A 131 -4.71 -22.07 20.19
C GLY A 131 -4.74 -21.16 21.41
N ALA A 132 -3.69 -20.42 21.72
CA ALA A 132 -3.68 -19.43 22.79
C ALA A 132 -4.67 -18.27 22.49
N PRO A 133 -5.35 -17.68 23.49
CA PRO A 133 -6.26 -16.56 23.28
C PRO A 133 -5.55 -15.34 22.69
N PHE A 134 -6.18 -14.66 21.71
CA PHE A 134 -5.81 -13.32 21.26
C PHE A 134 -6.75 -12.29 21.89
N THR A 135 -6.18 -11.26 22.52
CA THR A 135 -6.92 -10.22 23.25
C THR A 135 -6.28 -8.84 23.09
N ALA A 136 -6.91 -7.81 23.64
CA ALA A 136 -6.35 -6.46 23.73
C ALA A 136 -4.99 -6.41 24.45
N ALA A 137 -4.72 -7.37 25.34
CA ALA A 137 -3.45 -7.46 26.06
C ALA A 137 -2.25 -7.77 25.13
N ASP A 138 -2.46 -8.45 24.00
CA ASP A 138 -1.41 -8.68 23.00
C ASP A 138 -1.04 -7.36 22.29
N ILE A 139 -2.03 -6.51 21.99
CA ILE A 139 -1.82 -5.21 21.37
C ILE A 139 -1.11 -4.25 22.35
N VAL A 140 -1.52 -4.24 23.62
CA VAL A 140 -0.85 -3.45 24.67
C VAL A 140 0.58 -3.93 24.89
N PHE A 141 0.83 -5.26 24.88
CA PHE A 141 2.18 -5.82 24.93
C PHE A 141 3.05 -5.30 23.78
N TRP A 142 2.54 -5.32 22.55
CA TRP A 142 3.25 -4.74 21.40
C TRP A 142 3.56 -3.25 21.63
N TYR A 143 2.59 -2.47 22.13
CA TYR A 143 2.75 -1.05 22.37
C TYR A 143 3.80 -0.75 23.46
N GLU A 144 3.65 -1.38 24.64
CA GLU A 144 4.48 -1.08 25.80
C GLU A 144 5.89 -1.69 25.73
N ASP A 145 5.97 -2.96 25.29
CA ASP A 145 7.17 -3.76 25.43
C ASP A 145 8.00 -3.88 24.14
N ILE A 146 7.41 -3.50 23.00
CA ILE A 146 8.07 -3.57 21.69
C ILE A 146 8.21 -2.16 21.08
N LEU A 147 7.10 -1.48 20.78
CA LEU A 147 7.10 -0.18 20.09
C LEU A 147 7.80 0.90 20.92
N ASN A 148 7.55 0.97 22.21
CA ASN A 148 8.14 1.94 23.14
C ASN A 148 9.42 1.43 23.82
N ASN A 149 9.95 0.28 23.42
CA ASN A 149 11.18 -0.27 23.99
C ASN A 149 12.41 0.23 23.23
N PRO A 150 13.30 1.03 23.85
CA PRO A 150 14.46 1.59 23.19
C PRO A 150 15.51 0.54 22.75
N ALA A 151 15.38 -0.72 23.19
CA ALA A 151 16.23 -1.81 22.72
C ALA A 151 15.91 -2.24 21.28
N PHE A 152 14.71 -1.90 20.75
CA PHE A 152 14.25 -2.35 19.44
C PHE A 152 14.17 -1.26 18.38
N ALA A 153 13.96 0.00 18.78
CA ALA A 153 13.85 1.11 17.83
C ALA A 153 14.28 2.44 18.46
N ASP A 154 15.00 3.26 17.67
CA ASP A 154 15.38 4.62 18.08
C ASP A 154 14.21 5.61 17.97
N SER A 155 13.18 5.27 17.21
CA SER A 155 12.01 6.14 16.97
C SER A 155 10.75 5.33 16.63
N VAL A 156 9.60 5.88 16.98
CA VAL A 156 8.29 5.34 16.60
C VAL A 156 8.01 5.67 15.13
N PRO A 157 7.47 4.72 14.34
CA PRO A 157 7.09 4.96 12.94
C PRO A 157 6.12 6.16 12.78
N GLU A 158 6.31 6.94 11.71
CA GLU A 158 5.52 8.16 11.46
C GLU A 158 4.00 7.91 11.45
N TRP A 159 3.55 6.77 10.91
CA TRP A 159 2.12 6.43 10.86
C TRP A 159 1.46 6.19 12.25
N LEU A 160 2.25 6.13 13.31
CA LEU A 160 1.82 6.05 14.72
C LEU A 160 2.02 7.38 15.45
N THR A 161 2.26 8.47 14.74
CA THR A 161 2.47 9.79 15.31
C THR A 161 1.46 10.80 14.77
N SER A 162 1.09 11.79 15.57
CA SER A 162 0.32 12.95 15.12
C SER A 162 0.73 14.19 15.91
N GLY A 163 1.03 15.28 15.18
CA GLY A 163 1.51 16.52 15.80
C GLY A 163 2.84 16.36 16.56
N GLY A 164 3.71 15.45 16.09
CA GLY A 164 5.02 15.17 16.70
C GLY A 164 4.96 14.30 17.95
N ASN A 165 3.79 13.77 18.33
CA ASN A 165 3.62 12.92 19.49
C ASN A 165 3.21 11.51 19.08
N THR A 166 3.75 10.51 19.77
CA THR A 166 3.38 9.10 19.60
C THR A 166 1.94 8.86 20.06
N VAL A 167 1.25 7.96 19.37
CA VAL A 167 -0.05 7.43 19.77
C VAL A 167 0.00 6.86 21.19
N GLN A 168 -1.10 7.00 21.94
CA GLN A 168 -1.31 6.29 23.20
C GLN A 168 -2.30 5.15 22.96
N ILE A 169 -1.97 3.95 23.47
CA ILE A 169 -2.77 2.74 23.25
C ILE A 169 -3.10 2.11 24.59
N ASP A 170 -4.40 1.92 24.86
CA ASP A 170 -4.90 1.34 26.11
C ASP A 170 -5.91 0.22 25.83
N ALA A 171 -5.85 -0.86 26.60
CA ALA A 171 -6.95 -1.83 26.69
C ALA A 171 -8.05 -1.27 27.61
N ILE A 172 -9.23 -1.05 27.05
CA ILE A 172 -10.43 -0.65 27.82
C ILE A 172 -11.01 -1.87 28.55
N ASP A 173 -11.02 -2.99 27.86
CA ASP A 173 -11.40 -4.31 28.35
C ASP A 173 -10.67 -5.40 27.52
N PRO A 174 -10.81 -6.71 27.82
CA PRO A 174 -10.10 -7.76 27.07
C PRO A 174 -10.36 -7.79 25.56
N HIS A 175 -11.43 -7.12 25.09
CA HIS A 175 -11.83 -7.13 23.69
C HIS A 175 -12.00 -5.73 23.10
N THR A 176 -11.57 -4.68 23.80
CA THR A 176 -11.64 -3.30 23.30
C THR A 176 -10.31 -2.58 23.53
N VAL A 177 -9.73 -2.06 22.46
CA VAL A 177 -8.51 -1.26 22.50
C VAL A 177 -8.77 0.13 21.94
N ALA A 178 -8.21 1.15 22.57
CA ALA A 178 -8.27 2.54 22.16
C ALA A 178 -6.89 3.02 21.68
N PHE A 179 -6.87 3.70 20.54
CA PHE A 179 -5.71 4.43 20.02
C PHE A 179 -6.02 5.92 20.13
N ARG A 180 -5.18 6.69 20.82
CA ARG A 180 -5.40 8.12 21.07
C ARG A 180 -4.23 8.94 20.56
N PHE A 181 -4.52 9.91 19.73
CA PHE A 181 -3.57 10.86 19.17
C PHE A 181 -3.73 12.23 19.80
N SER A 182 -2.63 12.96 19.92
CA SER A 182 -2.63 14.33 20.48
C SER A 182 -3.28 15.37 19.56
N LYS A 183 -3.40 15.06 18.26
CA LYS A 183 -4.08 15.86 17.23
C LYS A 183 -4.91 14.98 16.32
N PRO A 184 -5.91 15.51 15.61
CA PRO A 184 -6.73 14.78 14.66
C PRO A 184 -5.91 13.99 13.64
N TYR A 185 -6.30 12.72 13.39
CA TYR A 185 -5.64 11.86 12.41
C TYR A 185 -6.65 11.01 11.63
N GLY A 186 -7.50 11.66 10.83
CA GLY A 186 -8.57 11.00 10.05
C GLY A 186 -8.08 9.97 9.03
N LEU A 187 -6.80 9.98 8.65
CA LEU A 187 -6.19 8.97 7.78
C LEU A 187 -5.69 7.72 8.54
N PHE A 188 -5.80 7.66 9.87
CA PHE A 188 -5.33 6.52 10.65
C PHE A 188 -5.96 5.17 10.24
N PRO A 189 -7.28 5.07 9.95
CA PRO A 189 -7.86 3.83 9.41
C PRO A 189 -7.20 3.36 8.11
N THR A 190 -6.82 4.29 7.26
CA THR A 190 -6.07 4.05 6.02
C THR A 190 -4.66 3.52 6.30
N ALA A 191 -3.96 4.12 7.26
CA ALA A 191 -2.64 3.66 7.68
C ALA A 191 -2.68 2.23 8.25
N LEU A 192 -3.70 1.90 9.06
CA LEU A 192 -3.93 0.56 9.60
C LEU A 192 -4.28 -0.50 8.54
N ALA A 193 -4.79 -0.10 7.38
CA ALA A 193 -5.10 -1.03 6.30
C ALA A 193 -3.91 -1.28 5.34
N ARG A 194 -2.78 -0.62 5.53
CA ARG A 194 -1.52 -0.88 4.81
C ARG A 194 -0.81 -2.11 5.40
N PRO A 195 0.22 -2.67 4.73
CA PRO A 195 1.00 -3.77 5.28
C PRO A 195 1.54 -3.52 6.70
N GLU A 196 1.98 -2.29 6.97
CA GLU A 196 2.52 -1.88 8.28
C GLU A 196 1.47 -2.01 9.42
N GLY A 197 0.19 -1.93 9.07
CA GLY A 197 -0.93 -2.08 10.02
C GLY A 197 -1.11 -3.49 10.60
N VAL A 198 -0.33 -4.50 10.17
CA VAL A 198 -0.30 -5.82 10.80
C VAL A 198 0.52 -5.81 12.11
N GLU A 199 1.40 -4.82 12.31
CA GLU A 199 2.28 -4.74 13.48
C GLU A 199 1.51 -4.90 14.82
N PRO A 200 0.43 -4.16 15.10
CA PRO A 200 -0.28 -4.26 16.37
C PRO A 200 -0.82 -5.66 16.72
N VAL A 201 -0.99 -6.52 15.72
CA VAL A 201 -1.64 -7.84 15.86
C VAL A 201 -0.72 -8.99 15.48
N SER A 202 0.61 -8.75 15.45
CA SER A 202 1.61 -9.74 15.05
C SER A 202 2.47 -10.26 16.20
N TYR A 203 2.26 -9.80 17.43
CA TYR A 203 3.12 -10.10 18.58
C TYR A 203 2.39 -10.96 19.62
N PRO A 204 2.52 -12.30 19.57
CA PRO A 204 1.90 -13.20 20.53
C PRO A 204 2.57 -13.07 21.91
N ALA A 205 1.93 -12.32 22.81
CA ALA A 205 2.49 -11.97 24.11
C ALA A 205 2.90 -13.20 24.95
N HIS A 206 2.09 -14.27 24.93
CA HIS A 206 2.37 -15.51 25.65
C HIS A 206 3.67 -16.20 25.18
N PHE A 207 3.99 -16.11 23.88
CA PHE A 207 5.19 -16.69 23.29
C PHE A 207 6.44 -15.81 23.51
N LEU A 208 6.27 -14.48 23.43
CA LEU A 208 7.38 -13.53 23.43
C LEU A 208 7.80 -13.04 24.83
N LYS A 209 6.88 -12.94 25.79
CA LYS A 209 7.19 -12.50 27.18
C LYS A 209 8.34 -13.26 27.85
N PRO A 210 8.48 -14.58 27.69
CA PRO A 210 9.62 -15.31 28.26
C PRO A 210 10.99 -14.89 27.72
N LEU A 211 11.07 -14.19 26.58
CA LEU A 211 12.31 -13.68 25.99
C LEU A 211 12.74 -12.32 26.59
N LEU A 212 11.86 -11.62 27.29
CA LEU A 212 12.09 -10.26 27.79
C LEU A 212 12.45 -10.28 29.28
N PRO A 213 13.49 -9.52 29.72
CA PRO A 213 13.90 -9.43 31.14
C PRO A 213 12.78 -8.94 32.05
N LYS A 214 11.86 -8.11 31.57
CA LYS A 214 10.69 -7.63 32.32
C LYS A 214 9.82 -8.76 32.87
N TYR A 215 9.73 -9.87 32.15
CA TYR A 215 8.87 -11.02 32.49
C TYR A 215 9.66 -12.26 32.93
N ASN A 216 10.92 -12.36 32.51
CA ASN A 216 11.83 -13.44 32.83
C ASN A 216 13.19 -12.87 33.28
N PRO A 217 13.46 -12.77 34.57
CA PRO A 217 14.73 -12.23 35.06
C PRO A 217 15.98 -12.97 34.55
N ASN A 218 15.82 -14.22 34.10
CA ASN A 218 16.91 -15.03 33.56
C ASN A 218 17.04 -14.92 32.01
N ALA A 219 16.25 -14.08 31.34
CA ALA A 219 16.23 -14.01 29.87
C ALA A 219 17.63 -13.73 29.29
N ASP A 220 18.37 -12.79 29.87
CA ASP A 220 19.72 -12.43 29.43
C ASP A 220 20.74 -13.55 29.71
N ALA A 221 20.71 -14.16 30.89
CA ALA A 221 21.58 -15.29 31.24
C ALA A 221 21.32 -16.50 30.34
N THR A 222 20.03 -16.84 30.13
CA THR A 222 19.64 -17.91 29.21
C THR A 222 20.09 -17.64 27.78
N ALA A 223 19.97 -16.39 27.29
CA ALA A 223 20.45 -16.02 25.96
C ALA A 223 21.97 -16.24 25.82
N LYS A 224 22.75 -15.82 26.82
CA LYS A 224 24.21 -16.00 26.86
C LYS A 224 24.63 -17.47 26.94
N GLU A 225 23.92 -18.28 27.70
CA GLU A 225 24.14 -19.74 27.75
C GLU A 225 23.86 -20.42 26.39
N MET A 226 22.96 -19.86 25.60
CA MET A 226 22.66 -20.30 24.22
C MET A 226 23.60 -19.73 23.16
N GLY A 227 24.55 -18.86 23.54
CA GLY A 227 25.56 -18.30 22.65
C GLY A 227 25.23 -16.93 22.05
N TYR A 228 24.14 -16.29 22.46
CA TYR A 228 23.79 -14.92 22.06
C TYR A 228 24.55 -13.88 22.90
N ALA A 229 24.72 -12.67 22.37
CA ALA A 229 25.32 -11.56 23.14
C ALA A 229 24.42 -11.10 24.29
N GLY A 230 23.11 -11.22 24.14
CA GLY A 230 22.11 -10.86 25.13
C GLY A 230 20.69 -11.27 24.71
N TRP A 231 19.72 -10.87 25.51
CA TRP A 231 18.31 -11.19 25.27
C TRP A 231 17.78 -10.52 23.98
N GLU A 232 18.28 -9.33 23.61
CA GLU A 232 17.86 -8.60 22.40
C GLU A 232 18.19 -9.41 21.14
N GLU A 233 19.43 -9.89 21.03
CA GLU A 233 19.87 -10.71 19.89
C GLU A 233 19.05 -12.00 19.81
N ARG A 234 18.80 -12.65 20.94
CA ARG A 234 17.93 -13.83 20.99
C ARG A 234 16.50 -13.51 20.56
N PHE A 235 15.96 -12.35 21.00
CA PHE A 235 14.61 -11.93 20.60
C PHE A 235 14.52 -11.76 19.06
N VAL A 236 15.49 -11.08 18.47
CA VAL A 236 15.56 -10.87 17.01
C VAL A 236 15.72 -12.19 16.26
N ASP A 237 16.51 -13.13 16.77
CA ASP A 237 16.66 -14.46 16.14
C ASP A 237 15.36 -15.28 16.23
N VAL A 238 14.65 -15.22 17.35
CA VAL A 238 13.41 -16.00 17.57
C VAL A 238 12.21 -15.40 16.85
N PHE A 239 12.06 -14.07 16.84
CA PHE A 239 10.86 -13.39 16.33
C PHE A 239 11.10 -12.62 15.03
N GLY A 240 12.31 -12.10 14.82
CA GLY A 240 12.66 -11.14 13.78
C GLY A 240 12.81 -9.72 14.31
N GLN A 241 13.30 -8.81 13.45
CA GLN A 241 13.48 -7.40 13.79
C GLN A 241 12.13 -6.73 14.06
N PRO A 242 11.89 -6.18 15.26
CA PRO A 242 10.66 -5.44 15.56
C PRO A 242 10.57 -4.11 14.82
N GLY A 243 9.34 -3.59 14.69
CA GLY A 243 9.06 -2.26 14.14
C GLY A 243 9.10 -2.15 12.63
N THR A 244 9.43 -3.22 11.91
CA THR A 244 9.35 -3.27 10.45
C THR A 244 8.78 -4.58 9.94
N ILE A 245 7.68 -4.49 9.18
CA ILE A 245 7.10 -5.66 8.51
C ILE A 245 7.95 -6.10 7.31
N ASP A 246 8.73 -5.19 6.74
CA ASP A 246 9.56 -5.44 5.56
C ASP A 246 10.95 -5.97 5.93
N ASP A 247 11.03 -6.84 6.94
CA ASP A 247 12.25 -7.55 7.31
C ASP A 247 12.08 -9.06 7.14
N PRO A 248 12.99 -9.72 6.40
CA PRO A 248 12.91 -11.16 6.15
C PRO A 248 13.04 -12.02 7.42
N SER A 249 13.69 -11.53 8.48
CA SER A 249 13.86 -12.27 9.73
C SER A 249 12.55 -12.63 10.40
N ARG A 250 11.48 -11.85 10.16
CA ARG A 250 10.11 -12.13 10.64
C ARG A 250 9.56 -13.49 10.18
N TRP A 251 10.17 -14.12 9.19
CA TRP A 251 9.76 -15.39 8.59
C TRP A 251 10.74 -16.53 8.86
N ASN A 252 11.73 -16.31 9.73
CA ASN A 252 12.79 -17.30 10.00
C ASN A 252 12.39 -18.38 11.01
N ASN A 253 11.34 -18.16 11.79
CA ASN A 253 10.90 -19.10 12.81
C ASN A 253 9.43 -19.51 12.60
N PRO A 254 9.19 -20.77 12.16
CA PRO A 254 7.83 -21.28 11.95
C PRO A 254 7.04 -21.52 13.24
N ASP A 255 7.70 -21.52 14.41
CA ASP A 255 7.05 -21.76 15.71
C ASP A 255 6.36 -20.50 16.26
N VAL A 256 6.60 -19.32 15.68
CA VAL A 256 5.94 -18.08 16.10
C VAL A 256 4.44 -18.13 15.75
N PRO A 257 3.54 -18.06 16.75
CA PRO A 257 2.11 -18.09 16.51
C PRO A 257 1.63 -16.88 15.71
N THR A 258 0.64 -17.09 14.83
CA THR A 258 0.11 -16.05 13.93
C THR A 258 -1.42 -16.07 13.86
N LEU A 259 -2.03 -14.97 13.39
CA LEU A 259 -3.46 -14.89 13.05
C LEU A 259 -3.73 -15.17 11.56
N ASN A 260 -2.71 -15.45 10.77
CA ASN A 260 -2.78 -15.66 9.32
C ASN A 260 -3.52 -16.96 8.95
N ALA A 261 -4.01 -17.01 7.69
CA ALA A 261 -4.71 -18.18 7.16
C ALA A 261 -3.82 -19.43 7.04
N TRP A 262 -2.54 -19.25 6.82
CA TRP A 262 -1.53 -20.30 6.73
C TRP A 262 -0.36 -20.00 7.64
N VAL A 263 0.22 -21.05 8.20
CA VAL A 263 1.38 -21.03 9.10
C VAL A 263 2.55 -21.68 8.40
N LEU A 264 3.71 -21.05 8.41
CA LEU A 264 4.94 -21.64 7.86
C LEU A 264 5.29 -22.94 8.59
N THR A 265 5.84 -23.89 7.85
CA THR A 265 6.35 -25.17 8.38
C THR A 265 7.84 -25.32 8.14
N GLY A 266 8.46 -24.32 7.52
CA GLY A 266 9.88 -24.23 7.22
C GLY A 266 10.42 -22.85 7.45
N VAL A 267 11.73 -22.70 7.32
CA VAL A 267 12.50 -21.48 7.60
C VAL A 267 12.73 -20.71 6.31
N TYR A 268 12.25 -19.45 6.26
CA TYR A 268 12.48 -18.59 5.11
C TYR A 268 13.98 -18.47 4.78
N GLY A 269 14.29 -18.55 3.48
CA GLY A 269 15.68 -18.44 3.01
C GLY A 269 16.56 -19.66 3.25
N LYS A 270 16.06 -20.70 3.95
CA LYS A 270 16.73 -22.00 4.13
C LYS A 270 16.01 -23.13 3.39
N ASP A 271 14.69 -23.23 3.54
CA ASP A 271 13.91 -24.32 2.95
C ASP A 271 13.44 -23.98 1.53
N ASP A 272 13.50 -24.94 0.63
CA ASP A 272 13.04 -24.84 -0.76
C ASP A 272 12.43 -26.18 -1.22
N PRO A 273 11.11 -26.24 -1.49
CA PRO A 273 10.16 -25.13 -1.39
C PRO A 273 9.86 -24.73 0.07
N LEU A 274 9.62 -23.43 0.28
CA LEU A 274 9.05 -22.96 1.53
C LEU A 274 7.56 -23.29 1.56
N VAL A 275 7.11 -23.97 2.61
CA VAL A 275 5.72 -24.43 2.72
C VAL A 275 5.01 -23.78 3.91
N ALA A 276 3.76 -23.33 3.68
CA ALA A 276 2.83 -22.97 4.73
C ALA A 276 1.61 -23.91 4.70
N LYS A 277 1.10 -24.29 5.87
CA LYS A 277 -0.08 -25.14 6.05
C LYS A 277 -1.23 -24.35 6.64
N ARG A 278 -2.46 -24.81 6.41
CA ARG A 278 -3.69 -24.28 6.99
C ARG A 278 -3.54 -24.04 8.49
N ASN A 279 -3.94 -22.82 8.96
CA ASN A 279 -4.06 -22.51 10.36
C ASN A 279 -5.37 -23.14 10.92
N PRO A 280 -5.31 -24.08 11.88
CA PRO A 280 -6.50 -24.71 12.43
C PRO A 280 -7.40 -23.75 13.25
N TYR A 281 -6.85 -22.64 13.72
CA TYR A 281 -7.56 -21.61 14.49
C TYR A 281 -7.89 -20.37 13.68
N TYR A 282 -7.83 -20.46 12.32
CA TYR A 282 -8.17 -19.30 11.50
C TYR A 282 -9.63 -18.88 11.70
N TRP A 283 -9.85 -17.62 11.87
CA TRP A 283 -11.06 -17.02 12.41
C TRP A 283 -12.09 -16.55 11.37
N LYS A 284 -11.84 -16.82 10.08
CA LYS A 284 -12.76 -16.48 8.98
C LYS A 284 -13.51 -17.71 8.49
N ILE A 285 -14.76 -17.48 8.05
CA ILE A 285 -15.64 -18.50 7.47
C ILE A 285 -16.20 -18.02 6.14
N ASP A 286 -16.70 -18.93 5.33
CA ASP A 286 -17.54 -18.62 4.17
C ASP A 286 -19.02 -18.37 4.59
N PRO A 287 -19.91 -17.92 3.65
CA PRO A 287 -21.32 -17.69 3.96
C PRO A 287 -22.11 -18.96 4.34
N THR A 288 -21.55 -20.15 4.12
CA THR A 288 -22.17 -21.44 4.51
C THR A 288 -21.67 -21.94 5.86
N GLY A 289 -20.79 -21.18 6.56
CA GLY A 289 -20.27 -21.53 7.87
C GLY A 289 -18.97 -22.36 7.83
N ARG A 290 -18.38 -22.62 6.67
CA ARG A 290 -17.15 -23.42 6.58
C ARG A 290 -15.92 -22.58 6.88
N GLN A 291 -15.05 -23.09 7.79
CA GLN A 291 -13.82 -22.42 8.18
C GLN A 291 -12.86 -22.31 6.99
N LEU A 292 -12.35 -21.12 6.71
CA LEU A 292 -11.30 -20.87 5.71
C LEU A 292 -9.90 -21.18 6.31
N PRO A 293 -8.85 -21.27 5.48
CA PRO A 293 -8.83 -21.23 4.02
C PRO A 293 -9.33 -22.51 3.37
N TYR A 294 -9.72 -22.45 2.09
CA TYR A 294 -10.06 -23.67 1.34
C TYR A 294 -8.81 -24.47 0.95
N ILE A 295 -7.74 -23.79 0.51
CA ILE A 295 -6.48 -24.42 0.12
C ILE A 295 -5.72 -24.92 1.35
N ASP A 296 -5.23 -26.16 1.29
CA ASP A 296 -4.53 -26.80 2.41
C ASP A 296 -3.13 -26.23 2.61
N ARG A 297 -2.41 -25.98 1.52
CA ARG A 297 -0.99 -25.59 1.54
C ARG A 297 -0.69 -24.46 0.56
N VAL A 298 0.30 -23.66 0.91
CA VAL A 298 0.96 -22.71 0.01
C VAL A 298 2.41 -23.13 -0.10
N SER A 299 2.92 -23.30 -1.33
CA SER A 299 4.28 -23.76 -1.60
C SER A 299 4.99 -22.74 -2.50
N MET A 300 6.11 -22.21 -2.04
CA MET A 300 6.90 -21.19 -2.72
C MET A 300 8.26 -21.76 -3.10
N THR A 301 8.47 -22.01 -4.40
CA THR A 301 9.73 -22.55 -4.92
C THR A 301 10.67 -21.42 -5.31
N LEU A 302 11.93 -21.51 -4.89
CA LEU A 302 12.96 -20.52 -5.20
C LEU A 302 13.36 -20.61 -6.67
N VAL A 303 13.35 -19.47 -7.37
CA VAL A 303 13.80 -19.37 -8.76
C VAL A 303 14.86 -18.26 -8.90
N PRO A 304 15.87 -18.44 -9.79
CA PRO A 304 17.02 -17.53 -9.86
C PRO A 304 16.71 -16.18 -10.51
N SER A 305 15.63 -16.07 -11.28
CA SER A 305 15.31 -14.85 -12.04
C SER A 305 13.81 -14.67 -12.31
N LYS A 306 13.41 -13.49 -12.80
CA LYS A 306 12.05 -13.24 -13.29
C LYS A 306 11.70 -14.10 -14.51
N SER A 307 12.67 -14.38 -15.40
CA SER A 307 12.49 -15.28 -16.52
C SER A 307 12.19 -16.69 -16.03
N ALA A 308 12.95 -17.19 -15.05
CA ALA A 308 12.74 -18.52 -14.45
C ALA A 308 11.36 -18.64 -13.75
N ALA A 309 10.80 -17.55 -13.22
CA ALA A 309 9.42 -17.54 -12.74
C ALA A 309 8.41 -17.75 -13.88
N GLY A 310 8.65 -17.12 -15.04
CA GLY A 310 7.88 -17.37 -16.26
C GLY A 310 7.99 -18.82 -16.75
N ASP A 311 9.18 -19.39 -16.77
CA ASP A 311 9.42 -20.79 -17.15
C ASP A 311 8.72 -21.77 -16.19
N ALA A 312 8.70 -21.48 -14.89
CA ALA A 312 7.96 -22.25 -13.90
C ALA A 312 6.44 -22.21 -14.17
N ALA A 313 5.89 -21.05 -14.55
CA ALA A 313 4.48 -20.94 -14.94
C ALA A 313 4.18 -21.69 -16.25
N ILE A 314 5.05 -21.61 -17.26
CA ILE A 314 4.92 -22.34 -18.52
C ILE A 314 4.89 -23.86 -18.27
N SER A 315 5.73 -24.35 -17.35
CA SER A 315 5.84 -25.79 -17.04
C SER A 315 4.80 -26.29 -16.03
N GLY A 316 3.81 -25.47 -15.65
CA GLY A 316 2.75 -25.86 -14.72
C GLY A 316 3.18 -25.99 -13.26
N LYS A 317 4.36 -25.47 -12.90
CA LYS A 317 4.88 -25.43 -11.52
C LYS A 317 4.35 -24.24 -10.71
N VAL A 318 3.54 -23.40 -11.31
CA VAL A 318 2.86 -22.26 -10.72
C VAL A 318 1.41 -22.30 -11.15
N ASN A 319 0.49 -22.21 -10.21
CA ASN A 319 -0.94 -22.23 -10.52
C ASN A 319 -1.65 -20.87 -10.27
N MET A 320 -1.03 -19.93 -9.55
CA MET A 320 -1.47 -18.52 -9.50
C MET A 320 -0.26 -17.64 -9.13
N GLN A 321 0.01 -16.60 -9.92
CA GLN A 321 1.15 -15.72 -9.71
C GLN A 321 0.87 -14.29 -10.20
N GLU A 322 1.02 -13.31 -9.32
CA GLU A 322 0.91 -11.87 -9.64
C GLU A 322 2.27 -11.20 -9.82
N ARG A 323 3.34 -11.73 -9.20
CA ARG A 323 4.69 -11.15 -9.21
C ARG A 323 5.62 -11.91 -10.15
N HIS A 324 6.59 -11.18 -10.69
CA HIS A 324 7.71 -11.69 -11.51
C HIS A 324 7.34 -12.30 -12.86
N VAL A 325 6.06 -12.44 -13.21
CA VAL A 325 5.59 -12.99 -14.49
C VAL A 325 5.13 -11.93 -15.49
N SER A 326 4.80 -10.72 -15.04
CA SER A 326 4.10 -9.71 -15.86
C SER A 326 4.83 -9.29 -17.15
N LYS A 327 6.16 -9.19 -17.14
CA LYS A 327 6.96 -8.87 -18.36
C LYS A 327 6.93 -9.99 -19.41
N HIS A 328 6.60 -11.21 -19.02
CA HIS A 328 6.58 -12.39 -19.88
C HIS A 328 5.18 -13.03 -19.94
N ALA A 329 4.16 -12.36 -19.37
CA ALA A 329 2.83 -12.96 -19.23
C ALA A 329 2.21 -13.40 -20.56
N ASP A 330 2.39 -12.62 -21.64
CA ASP A 330 1.85 -12.97 -22.96
C ASP A 330 2.55 -14.21 -23.55
N GLU A 331 3.86 -14.36 -23.36
CA GLU A 331 4.61 -15.55 -23.75
C GLU A 331 4.18 -16.76 -22.90
N VAL A 332 4.04 -16.58 -21.58
CA VAL A 332 3.58 -17.64 -20.65
C VAL A 332 2.19 -18.13 -21.07
N LEU A 333 1.26 -17.25 -21.34
CA LEU A 333 -0.11 -17.57 -21.74
C LEU A 333 -0.18 -18.22 -23.12
N ALA A 334 0.70 -17.82 -24.05
CA ALA A 334 0.79 -18.44 -25.38
C ALA A 334 1.35 -19.89 -25.33
N ARG A 335 2.25 -20.16 -24.38
CA ARG A 335 2.92 -21.48 -24.23
C ARG A 335 2.22 -22.42 -23.26
N ASN A 336 1.41 -21.91 -22.34
CA ASN A 336 0.62 -22.71 -21.41
C ASN A 336 -0.86 -22.29 -21.49
N THR A 337 -1.67 -23.03 -22.24
CA THR A 337 -3.10 -22.76 -22.46
C THR A 337 -3.98 -23.09 -21.26
N ASP A 338 -3.46 -23.75 -20.24
CA ASP A 338 -4.17 -24.03 -18.98
C ASP A 338 -4.13 -22.84 -18.03
N LEU A 339 -3.38 -21.79 -18.37
CA LEU A 339 -3.36 -20.54 -17.64
C LEU A 339 -4.31 -19.50 -18.26
N LEU A 340 -4.88 -18.66 -17.42
CA LEU A 340 -5.70 -17.49 -17.77
C LEU A 340 -5.02 -16.22 -17.25
N PRO A 341 -5.15 -15.09 -17.93
CA PRO A 341 -4.71 -13.80 -17.42
C PRO A 341 -5.68 -13.24 -16.40
N PHE A 342 -5.16 -12.48 -15.46
CA PHE A 342 -5.90 -11.46 -14.72
C PHE A 342 -5.14 -10.14 -14.77
N THR A 343 -5.88 -9.02 -14.65
CA THR A 343 -5.32 -7.68 -14.79
C THR A 343 -4.87 -7.12 -13.44
N LEU A 344 -3.67 -6.60 -13.41
CA LEU A 344 -3.08 -5.83 -12.31
C LEU A 344 -3.05 -4.36 -12.70
N VAL A 345 -3.92 -3.56 -12.08
CA VAL A 345 -3.98 -2.11 -12.28
C VAL A 345 -2.84 -1.47 -11.50
N GLU A 346 -1.89 -0.85 -12.21
CA GLU A 346 -0.76 -0.16 -11.58
C GLU A 346 -1.24 0.97 -10.67
N SER A 347 -0.57 1.16 -9.54
CA SER A 347 -0.88 2.27 -8.63
C SER A 347 -0.29 3.60 -9.09
N ASP A 348 0.80 3.58 -9.86
CA ASP A 348 1.47 4.79 -10.30
C ASP A 348 0.63 5.56 -11.32
N MET A 349 0.59 6.87 -11.17
CA MET A 349 -0.12 7.76 -12.11
C MET A 349 0.65 8.04 -13.39
N ASN A 350 1.96 7.79 -13.42
CA ASN A 350 2.81 8.11 -14.55
C ASN A 350 4.05 7.22 -14.63
N ILE A 351 4.51 6.96 -15.85
CA ILE A 351 5.78 6.27 -16.12
C ILE A 351 6.98 7.17 -15.81
N MET A 352 6.80 8.48 -16.03
CA MET A 352 7.80 9.51 -15.74
C MET A 352 7.13 10.85 -15.50
N THR A 353 7.33 11.42 -14.31
CA THR A 353 7.01 12.80 -13.97
C THR A 353 8.25 13.68 -14.15
N LEU A 354 8.03 14.93 -14.54
CA LEU A 354 9.06 15.94 -14.73
C LEU A 354 8.77 17.11 -13.79
N SER A 355 9.63 17.30 -12.82
CA SER A 355 9.49 18.26 -11.73
C SER A 355 10.59 19.32 -11.80
N LEU A 356 10.26 20.56 -12.15
CA LEU A 356 11.19 21.69 -12.02
C LEU A 356 11.23 22.11 -10.54
N ASN A 357 12.40 22.47 -10.03
CA ASN A 357 12.53 22.92 -8.66
C ASN A 357 12.02 24.37 -8.48
N LEU A 358 10.79 24.54 -8.03
CA LEU A 358 10.15 25.84 -7.79
C LEU A 358 10.77 26.57 -6.59
N ASN A 359 11.70 25.93 -5.88
CA ASN A 359 12.47 26.50 -4.78
C ASN A 359 13.98 26.56 -5.08
N ASP A 360 14.36 26.57 -6.36
CA ASP A 360 15.76 26.61 -6.81
C ASP A 360 16.56 27.70 -6.07
N LYS A 361 17.82 27.41 -5.73
CA LYS A 361 18.72 28.35 -5.05
C LYS A 361 19.09 29.53 -5.97
N ASP A 362 19.15 29.31 -7.30
CA ASP A 362 19.28 30.40 -8.28
C ASP A 362 17.91 31.12 -8.41
N LEU A 363 17.83 32.32 -7.87
CA LEU A 363 16.59 33.11 -7.82
C LEU A 363 16.03 33.46 -9.21
N VAL A 364 16.88 33.51 -10.25
CA VAL A 364 16.44 33.76 -11.62
C VAL A 364 15.81 32.52 -12.22
N LEU A 365 16.45 31.35 -12.06
CA LEU A 365 15.86 30.06 -12.46
C LEU A 365 14.59 29.78 -11.68
N ARG A 366 14.56 30.03 -10.37
CA ARG A 366 13.37 29.89 -9.54
C ARG A 366 12.18 30.64 -10.12
N LYS A 367 12.35 31.93 -10.50
CA LYS A 367 11.28 32.74 -11.11
C LYS A 367 10.81 32.16 -12.44
N ILE A 368 11.75 31.68 -13.28
CA ILE A 368 11.42 31.03 -14.56
C ILE A 368 10.63 29.74 -14.30
N PHE A 369 11.08 28.88 -13.38
CA PHE A 369 10.42 27.61 -13.04
C PHE A 369 9.05 27.83 -12.39
N GLN A 370 8.88 28.87 -11.58
CA GLN A 370 7.60 29.28 -10.99
C GLN A 370 6.62 29.85 -12.03
N SER A 371 7.08 30.27 -13.22
CA SER A 371 6.19 30.69 -14.30
C SER A 371 5.38 29.49 -14.82
N LYS A 372 4.05 29.54 -14.64
CA LYS A 372 3.13 28.53 -15.21
C LYS A 372 3.27 28.47 -16.72
N ASP A 373 3.39 29.63 -17.40
CA ASP A 373 3.56 29.69 -18.85
C ASP A 373 4.83 28.96 -19.32
N PHE A 374 5.93 29.05 -18.55
CA PHE A 374 7.15 28.29 -18.85
C PHE A 374 6.91 26.76 -18.77
N ARG A 375 6.24 26.27 -17.73
CA ARG A 375 5.92 24.85 -17.58
C ARG A 375 4.97 24.36 -18.68
N ILE A 376 3.98 25.17 -19.08
CA ILE A 376 3.08 24.90 -20.18
C ILE A 376 3.86 24.78 -21.51
N ALA A 377 4.80 25.70 -21.75
CA ALA A 377 5.67 25.64 -22.93
C ALA A 377 6.45 24.34 -23.01
N LEU A 378 7.10 23.95 -21.91
CA LEU A 378 7.84 22.67 -21.82
C LEU A 378 6.93 21.47 -22.09
N SER A 379 5.69 21.51 -21.60
CA SER A 379 4.73 20.41 -21.79
C SER A 379 4.28 20.28 -23.25
N HIS A 380 3.97 21.39 -23.94
CA HIS A 380 3.59 21.38 -25.35
C HIS A 380 4.73 21.01 -26.30
N ALA A 381 5.98 21.22 -25.88
CA ALA A 381 7.14 20.81 -26.67
C ALA A 381 7.28 19.27 -26.78
N ILE A 382 6.76 18.51 -25.83
CA ILE A 382 6.98 17.06 -25.77
C ILE A 382 6.03 16.30 -26.68
N ASP A 383 6.56 15.57 -27.66
CA ASP A 383 5.80 14.57 -28.41
C ASP A 383 5.66 13.28 -27.58
N ARG A 384 4.59 13.24 -26.77
CA ARG A 384 4.29 12.10 -25.90
C ARG A 384 4.04 10.81 -26.67
N TYR A 385 3.44 10.89 -27.87
CA TYR A 385 3.17 9.71 -28.68
C TYR A 385 4.46 9.08 -29.19
N ALA A 386 5.42 9.88 -29.66
CA ALA A 386 6.72 9.37 -30.08
C ALA A 386 7.53 8.78 -28.91
N VAL A 387 7.45 9.38 -27.71
CA VAL A 387 8.06 8.83 -26.49
C VAL A 387 7.41 7.50 -26.11
N ILE A 388 6.08 7.44 -26.11
CA ILE A 388 5.31 6.24 -25.76
C ILE A 388 5.62 5.09 -26.71
N ASP A 389 5.55 5.34 -28.02
CA ASP A 389 5.80 4.32 -29.05
C ASP A 389 7.18 3.68 -28.90
N ARG A 390 8.17 4.50 -28.55
CA ARG A 390 9.55 4.04 -28.39
C ARG A 390 9.82 3.28 -27.09
N PHE A 391 9.27 3.72 -25.96
CA PHE A 391 9.69 3.23 -24.63
C PHE A 391 8.64 2.38 -23.90
N VAL A 392 7.34 2.64 -24.13
CA VAL A 392 6.22 1.97 -23.44
C VAL A 392 5.03 1.77 -24.39
N PRO A 393 5.18 1.01 -25.47
CA PRO A 393 4.13 0.84 -26.48
C PRO A 393 2.80 0.43 -25.85
N GLY A 394 1.72 1.08 -26.27
CA GLY A 394 0.36 0.82 -25.76
C GLY A 394 -0.03 1.62 -24.52
N ALA A 395 0.88 2.39 -23.91
CA ALA A 395 0.52 3.36 -22.88
C ALA A 395 -0.27 4.53 -23.46
N LEU A 396 -0.99 5.26 -22.61
CA LEU A 396 -1.76 6.44 -23.02
C LEU A 396 -1.14 7.71 -22.47
N PRO A 397 -1.08 8.81 -23.24
CA PRO A 397 -0.63 10.10 -22.73
C PRO A 397 -1.42 10.50 -21.47
N HIS A 398 -0.71 10.94 -20.44
CA HIS A 398 -1.31 11.31 -19.15
C HIS A 398 -0.42 12.32 -18.43
N GLN A 399 -1.03 13.36 -17.85
CA GLN A 399 -0.32 14.28 -16.98
C GLN A 399 -0.11 13.70 -15.58
N ALA A 400 0.58 14.45 -14.72
CA ALA A 400 0.72 14.12 -13.30
C ALA A 400 -0.62 14.31 -12.57
N ALA A 401 -1.49 13.30 -12.65
CA ALA A 401 -2.85 13.29 -12.09
C ALA A 401 -3.21 11.88 -11.59
N PRO A 402 -4.13 11.75 -10.60
CA PRO A 402 -4.65 10.45 -10.23
C PRO A 402 -5.19 9.67 -11.43
N ARG A 403 -5.07 8.34 -11.38
CA ARG A 403 -5.50 7.44 -12.46
C ARG A 403 -7.01 7.47 -12.68
N PRO A 404 -7.50 7.10 -13.89
CA PRO A 404 -8.94 6.98 -14.16
C PRO A 404 -9.69 6.04 -13.22
N GLU A 405 -9.00 5.04 -12.66
CA GLU A 405 -9.55 4.06 -11.71
C GLU A 405 -9.64 4.61 -10.27
N SER A 406 -8.99 5.74 -9.98
CA SER A 406 -9.03 6.38 -8.66
C SER A 406 -10.34 7.14 -8.43
N PRO A 407 -10.92 7.10 -7.21
CA PRO A 407 -12.02 7.98 -6.81
C PRO A 407 -11.68 9.48 -6.90
N GLN A 408 -10.39 9.82 -6.91
CA GLN A 408 -9.86 11.18 -7.02
C GLN A 408 -9.47 11.56 -8.45
N TYR A 409 -9.86 10.78 -9.48
CA TYR A 409 -9.53 11.12 -10.86
C TYR A 409 -9.98 12.54 -11.22
N HIS A 410 -9.04 13.34 -11.74
CA HIS A 410 -9.25 14.74 -12.07
C HIS A 410 -9.02 14.98 -13.57
N THR A 411 -10.10 15.04 -14.35
CA THR A 411 -10.05 15.05 -15.84
C THR A 411 -9.24 16.21 -16.42
N VAL A 412 -9.36 17.43 -15.85
CA VAL A 412 -8.63 18.61 -16.35
C VAL A 412 -7.14 18.42 -16.12
N LEU A 413 -6.73 18.11 -14.87
CA LEU A 413 -5.32 17.88 -14.51
C LEU A 413 -4.71 16.76 -15.38
N ALA A 414 -5.46 15.69 -15.64
CA ALA A 414 -4.98 14.52 -16.38
C ALA A 414 -4.74 14.79 -17.87
N ARG A 415 -5.40 15.79 -18.45
CA ARG A 415 -5.44 15.98 -19.91
C ARG A 415 -4.96 17.34 -20.41
N GLN A 416 -4.70 18.31 -19.52
CA GLN A 416 -4.28 19.65 -19.91
C GLN A 416 -2.88 19.65 -20.52
N PHE A 417 -2.64 20.56 -21.48
CA PHE A 417 -1.32 20.88 -22.07
C PHE A 417 -0.55 19.66 -22.63
N MET A 418 -1.24 18.64 -23.17
CA MET A 418 -0.60 17.42 -23.67
C MET A 418 -0.32 17.43 -25.18
N ALA A 419 -0.98 18.30 -25.94
CA ALA A 419 -0.76 18.39 -27.38
C ALA A 419 0.70 18.76 -27.69
N HIS A 420 1.35 18.01 -28.59
CA HIS A 420 2.63 18.40 -29.14
C HIS A 420 2.40 19.55 -30.14
N ASP A 421 2.82 20.75 -29.78
CA ASP A 421 2.64 21.97 -30.55
C ASP A 421 3.79 22.94 -30.28
N VAL A 422 4.74 22.97 -31.20
CA VAL A 422 5.95 23.80 -31.08
C VAL A 422 5.65 25.30 -31.17
N GLU A 423 4.66 25.70 -31.99
CA GLU A 423 4.27 27.11 -32.11
C GLU A 423 3.62 27.59 -30.79
N LEU A 424 2.74 26.76 -30.24
CA LEU A 424 2.12 27.04 -28.95
C LEU A 424 3.16 27.05 -27.81
N ALA A 425 4.14 26.15 -27.82
CA ALA A 425 5.26 26.17 -26.88
C ALA A 425 6.06 27.48 -26.94
N GLN A 426 6.38 27.96 -28.16
CA GLN A 426 7.06 29.24 -28.36
C GLN A 426 6.22 30.43 -27.91
N HIS A 427 4.91 30.40 -28.16
CA HIS A 427 3.97 31.40 -27.64
C HIS A 427 4.02 31.50 -26.12
N PHE A 428 3.98 30.38 -25.41
CA PHE A 428 4.06 30.36 -23.94
C PHE A 428 5.45 30.76 -23.42
N LEU A 429 6.55 30.43 -24.14
CA LEU A 429 7.86 30.96 -23.80
C LEU A 429 7.91 32.49 -23.89
N ALA A 430 7.28 33.05 -24.93
CA ALA A 430 7.18 34.52 -25.08
C ALA A 430 6.36 35.15 -23.95
N LYS A 431 5.25 34.53 -23.53
CA LYS A 431 4.46 34.96 -22.35
C LYS A 431 5.26 34.88 -21.05
N ALA A 432 6.16 33.91 -20.93
CA ALA A 432 7.10 33.80 -19.80
C ALA A 432 8.26 34.81 -19.89
N GLY A 433 8.31 35.68 -20.91
CA GLY A 433 9.36 36.67 -21.12
C GLY A 433 10.67 36.12 -21.71
N LEU A 434 10.64 34.92 -22.30
CA LEU A 434 11.81 34.21 -22.82
C LEU A 434 11.81 34.25 -24.36
N THR A 435 12.23 35.37 -24.95
CA THR A 435 12.27 35.57 -26.41
C THR A 435 13.69 35.82 -26.94
N ALA A 436 14.56 36.44 -26.15
CA ALA A 436 15.91 36.76 -26.55
C ALA A 436 16.79 35.50 -26.60
N LYS A 437 17.64 35.40 -27.63
CA LYS A 437 18.57 34.27 -27.80
C LYS A 437 20.03 34.73 -27.81
N THR A 438 20.94 33.82 -27.47
CA THR A 438 22.38 33.95 -27.69
C THR A 438 22.72 33.78 -29.18
N ALA A 439 23.98 34.00 -29.55
CA ALA A 439 24.44 33.76 -30.92
C ALA A 439 24.27 32.29 -31.33
N ASP A 440 24.36 31.35 -30.39
CA ASP A 440 24.21 29.92 -30.61
C ASP A 440 22.73 29.43 -30.54
N GLY A 441 21.77 30.37 -30.49
CA GLY A 441 20.33 30.07 -30.53
C GLY A 441 19.73 29.69 -29.17
N ILE A 442 20.48 29.73 -28.05
CA ILE A 442 19.98 29.42 -26.71
C ILE A 442 19.19 30.63 -26.17
N LEU A 443 18.01 30.38 -25.58
CA LEU A 443 17.21 31.40 -24.91
C LEU A 443 18.01 32.05 -23.78
N LYS A 444 17.81 33.35 -23.60
CA LYS A 444 18.43 34.13 -22.51
C LYS A 444 17.48 34.26 -21.35
N ARG A 445 18.02 34.11 -20.16
CA ARG A 445 17.39 34.47 -18.90
C ARG A 445 17.28 35.99 -18.77
N PRO A 446 16.43 36.52 -17.85
CA PRO A 446 16.33 37.96 -17.59
C PRO A 446 17.64 38.64 -17.17
N ASP A 447 18.59 37.88 -16.56
CA ASP A 447 19.93 38.35 -16.20
C ASP A 447 20.93 38.32 -17.37
N GLY A 448 20.48 37.97 -18.59
CA GLY A 448 21.28 37.95 -19.81
C GLY A 448 22.09 36.67 -20.03
N LYS A 449 22.15 35.78 -19.07
CA LYS A 449 22.85 34.47 -19.20
C LYS A 449 22.03 33.51 -20.08
N PRO A 450 22.66 32.49 -20.68
CA PRO A 450 21.94 31.41 -21.33
C PRO A 450 20.97 30.73 -20.34
N LEU A 451 19.79 30.32 -20.84
CA LEU A 451 18.87 29.47 -20.08
C LEU A 451 19.38 28.04 -20.08
N SER A 452 20.10 27.67 -19.04
CA SER A 452 20.72 26.36 -18.85
C SER A 452 20.39 25.77 -17.49
N PHE A 453 20.08 24.47 -17.45
CA PHE A 453 19.87 23.72 -16.19
C PHE A 453 20.06 22.21 -16.38
N THR A 454 20.19 21.49 -15.26
CA THR A 454 20.24 20.03 -15.25
C THR A 454 18.90 19.43 -14.86
N ILE A 455 18.58 18.25 -15.37
CA ILE A 455 17.48 17.41 -14.90
C ILE A 455 18.00 16.03 -14.53
N ASP A 456 17.76 15.63 -13.29
CA ASP A 456 18.35 14.44 -12.70
C ASP A 456 17.35 13.29 -12.67
N THR A 457 17.85 12.07 -12.85
CA THR A 457 17.08 10.83 -12.68
C THR A 457 17.96 9.71 -12.14
N GLU A 458 17.36 8.60 -11.78
CA GLU A 458 18.03 7.35 -11.41
C GLU A 458 17.46 6.21 -12.27
N GLY A 459 18.36 5.36 -12.75
CA GLY A 459 18.02 4.18 -13.55
C GLY A 459 18.12 4.38 -15.06
N ALA A 460 18.73 3.41 -15.73
CA ALA A 460 19.09 3.50 -17.15
C ALA A 460 17.86 3.67 -18.08
N GLU A 461 16.79 2.90 -17.84
CA GLU A 461 15.57 2.96 -18.69
C GLU A 461 14.93 4.36 -18.64
N ARG A 462 14.83 4.96 -17.44
CA ARG A 462 14.27 6.31 -17.28
C ARG A 462 15.19 7.38 -17.86
N PHE A 463 16.49 7.21 -17.71
CA PHE A 463 17.47 8.13 -18.29
C PHE A 463 17.40 8.18 -19.82
N GLU A 464 17.24 7.05 -20.51
CA GLU A 464 17.07 7.01 -21.96
C GLU A 464 15.76 7.74 -22.39
N MET A 465 14.68 7.55 -21.66
CA MET A 465 13.42 8.25 -21.91
C MET A 465 13.58 9.76 -21.67
N LEU A 466 14.25 10.15 -20.57
CA LEU A 466 14.53 11.55 -20.24
C LEU A 466 15.38 12.23 -21.32
N ASN A 467 16.39 11.55 -21.85
CA ASN A 467 17.20 12.05 -22.96
C ASN A 467 16.36 12.32 -24.20
N ALA A 468 15.37 11.48 -24.50
CA ALA A 468 14.45 11.73 -25.62
C ALA A 468 13.58 12.97 -25.37
N VAL A 469 13.07 13.15 -24.13
CA VAL A 469 12.27 14.32 -23.75
C VAL A 469 13.09 15.61 -23.81
N THR A 470 14.30 15.63 -23.28
CA THR A 470 15.13 16.84 -23.23
C THR A 470 15.56 17.33 -24.63
N ARG A 471 15.52 16.48 -25.67
CA ARG A 471 15.76 16.93 -27.06
C ARG A 471 14.71 17.95 -27.49
N TYR A 472 13.43 17.73 -27.21
CA TYR A 472 12.36 18.68 -27.54
C TYR A 472 12.57 20.05 -26.87
N TRP A 473 13.11 20.09 -25.66
CA TRP A 473 13.41 21.34 -24.97
C TRP A 473 14.65 22.03 -25.57
N ARG A 474 15.66 21.26 -25.98
CA ARG A 474 16.82 21.82 -26.69
C ARG A 474 16.44 22.42 -28.05
N ASP A 475 15.49 21.82 -28.76
CA ASP A 475 14.99 22.31 -30.03
C ASP A 475 14.25 23.65 -29.88
N LEU A 476 13.72 23.98 -28.69
CA LEU A 476 13.19 25.30 -28.35
C LEU A 476 14.28 26.33 -28.01
N GLY A 477 15.52 25.90 -27.85
CA GLY A 477 16.66 26.75 -27.45
C GLY A 477 16.93 26.75 -25.95
N ILE A 478 16.54 25.72 -25.21
CA ILE A 478 16.86 25.56 -23.79
C ILE A 478 18.06 24.63 -23.64
N ASP A 479 19.12 25.08 -23.03
CA ASP A 479 20.31 24.26 -22.75
C ASP A 479 20.05 23.38 -21.51
N VAL A 480 19.47 22.19 -21.74
CA VAL A 480 19.13 21.23 -20.70
C VAL A 480 19.98 19.97 -20.79
N THR A 481 20.60 19.58 -19.68
CA THR A 481 21.41 18.38 -19.55
C THR A 481 20.74 17.36 -18.63
N ALA A 482 20.40 16.18 -19.18
CA ALA A 482 19.94 15.05 -18.38
C ALA A 482 21.13 14.34 -17.70
N ARG A 483 20.96 13.97 -16.41
CA ARG A 483 21.97 13.21 -15.66
C ARG A 483 21.34 11.95 -15.07
N ASN A 484 22.05 10.82 -15.20
CA ASN A 484 21.72 9.58 -14.49
C ASN A 484 22.63 9.47 -13.26
N LEU A 485 22.05 9.59 -12.08
CA LEU A 485 22.81 9.60 -10.82
C LEU A 485 22.60 8.29 -10.05
N PRO A 486 23.59 7.85 -9.26
CA PRO A 486 23.37 6.85 -8.22
C PRO A 486 22.25 7.30 -7.27
N ARG A 487 21.48 6.34 -6.76
CA ARG A 487 20.30 6.66 -5.94
C ARG A 487 20.61 7.57 -4.74
N ASP A 488 21.67 7.28 -4.01
CA ASP A 488 22.04 8.05 -2.82
C ASP A 488 22.39 9.50 -3.16
N GLU A 489 23.11 9.73 -4.26
CA GLU A 489 23.45 11.07 -4.75
C GLU A 489 22.18 11.81 -5.22
N PHE A 490 21.31 11.12 -5.97
CA PHE A 490 20.05 11.65 -6.45
C PHE A 490 19.13 12.09 -5.29
N VAL A 491 19.06 11.30 -4.21
CA VAL A 491 18.31 11.65 -2.99
C VAL A 491 18.94 12.84 -2.29
N ALA A 492 20.24 12.80 -2.04
CA ALA A 492 20.98 13.80 -1.28
C ALA A 492 20.93 15.21 -1.93
N LEU A 493 21.00 15.31 -3.26
CA LEU A 493 20.88 16.60 -3.97
C LEU A 493 19.51 17.26 -3.73
N ARG A 494 18.45 16.47 -3.67
CA ARG A 494 17.08 16.98 -3.45
C ARG A 494 16.85 17.40 -2.00
N GLU A 495 17.31 16.59 -1.05
CA GLU A 495 17.22 16.91 0.39
C GLU A 495 17.96 18.22 0.72
N ARG A 496 19.10 18.45 0.08
CA ARG A 496 19.85 19.70 0.20
C ARG A 496 19.33 20.85 -0.67
N ASN A 497 18.25 20.60 -1.45
CA ASN A 497 17.69 21.55 -2.42
C ASN A 497 18.76 22.09 -3.39
N GLU A 498 19.58 21.18 -3.95
CA GLU A 498 20.71 21.48 -4.86
C GLU A 498 20.47 20.98 -6.30
N HIS A 499 19.30 20.44 -6.58
CA HIS A 499 18.86 20.06 -7.91
C HIS A 499 18.12 21.20 -8.60
N HIS A 500 18.19 21.27 -9.94
CA HIS A 500 17.36 22.20 -10.73
C HIS A 500 16.04 21.55 -11.17
N ALA A 501 16.08 20.30 -11.58
CA ALA A 501 14.89 19.53 -11.95
C ALA A 501 15.10 18.04 -11.70
N SER A 502 14.01 17.30 -11.59
CA SER A 502 14.01 15.83 -11.39
C SER A 502 13.03 15.14 -12.31
N ALA A 503 13.41 13.95 -12.77
CA ALA A 503 12.53 13.01 -13.47
C ALA A 503 12.40 11.71 -12.67
N TRP A 504 11.16 11.27 -12.39
CA TRP A 504 10.90 10.10 -11.56
C TRP A 504 9.64 9.35 -12.01
N GLY A 505 9.25 8.27 -11.29
CA GLY A 505 7.95 7.64 -11.40
C GLY A 505 6.83 8.53 -10.85
N GLY A 506 5.60 8.14 -11.06
CA GLY A 506 4.43 8.90 -10.62
C GLY A 506 3.67 8.20 -9.52
N ASP A 507 4.08 8.35 -8.27
CA ASP A 507 3.35 7.85 -7.11
C ASP A 507 2.03 8.61 -6.91
N GLY A 508 1.06 8.03 -6.19
CA GLY A 508 -0.21 8.68 -5.86
C GLY A 508 -1.29 8.56 -6.95
N GLY A 509 -1.22 7.54 -7.80
CA GLY A 509 -2.23 7.32 -8.85
C GLY A 509 -3.56 6.78 -8.34
N LEU A 510 -3.52 5.73 -7.50
CA LEU A 510 -4.70 5.14 -6.87
C LEU A 510 -4.90 5.60 -5.41
N ASP A 511 -3.86 6.07 -4.78
CA ASP A 511 -3.79 6.45 -3.35
C ASP A 511 -3.43 7.93 -3.14
N ALA A 512 -3.95 8.80 -3.99
CA ALA A 512 -3.64 10.23 -4.03
C ALA A 512 -3.80 10.98 -2.69
N MET A 513 -4.73 10.55 -1.81
CA MET A 513 -4.90 11.15 -0.48
C MET A 513 -3.78 10.78 0.48
N VAL A 514 -3.18 9.59 0.32
CA VAL A 514 -2.13 9.07 1.19
C VAL A 514 -0.74 9.47 0.67
N ILE A 515 -0.59 9.52 -0.65
CA ILE A 515 0.65 9.91 -1.32
C ILE A 515 0.37 11.09 -2.27
N PRO A 516 0.07 12.29 -1.75
CA PRO A 516 -0.25 13.47 -2.56
C PRO A 516 0.98 14.21 -3.08
N ILE A 517 2.19 13.69 -2.91
CA ILE A 517 3.50 14.37 -3.07
C ILE A 517 3.71 15.08 -4.42
N ASN A 518 3.01 14.64 -5.47
CA ASN A 518 3.07 15.25 -6.80
C ASN A 518 2.00 16.35 -7.00
N TYR A 519 1.01 16.43 -6.12
CA TYR A 519 -0.09 17.41 -6.16
C TYR A 519 0.07 18.48 -5.10
N LEU A 520 0.66 18.12 -3.96
CA LEU A 520 0.81 18.93 -2.77
C LEU A 520 2.19 18.67 -2.15
N PRO A 521 3.03 19.69 -1.90
CA PRO A 521 4.39 19.50 -1.40
C PRO A 521 4.42 19.31 0.12
N ILE A 522 4.12 18.10 0.61
CA ILE A 522 4.10 17.76 2.03
C ILE A 522 5.33 16.98 2.53
N SER A 523 6.19 16.55 1.63
CA SER A 523 7.39 15.77 1.96
C SER A 523 8.64 16.46 1.42
N SER A 524 9.58 16.80 2.30
CA SER A 524 10.90 17.34 1.90
C SER A 524 11.72 16.32 1.09
N GLU A 525 11.49 15.03 1.27
CA GLU A 525 12.20 13.96 0.58
C GLU A 525 11.62 13.63 -0.80
N SER A 526 10.30 13.82 -0.98
CA SER A 526 9.58 13.28 -2.14
C SER A 526 8.81 14.32 -2.96
N SER A 527 8.56 15.54 -2.45
CA SER A 527 7.92 16.63 -3.20
C SER A 527 8.96 17.42 -4.00
N TRP A 528 9.50 16.81 -5.02
CA TRP A 528 10.72 17.23 -5.72
C TRP A 528 10.62 18.57 -6.47
N TYR A 529 9.42 19.02 -6.76
CA TYR A 529 9.21 20.33 -7.34
C TYR A 529 9.27 21.48 -6.32
N ALA A 530 9.18 21.18 -5.00
CA ALA A 530 9.06 22.22 -3.99
C ALA A 530 9.48 21.78 -2.57
N THR A 531 10.68 21.22 -2.43
CA THR A 531 11.22 20.78 -1.12
C THR A 531 11.25 21.88 -0.06
N GLY A 532 11.52 23.13 -0.44
CA GLY A 532 11.49 24.26 0.48
C GLY A 532 10.09 24.60 0.99
N TRP A 533 9.04 24.46 0.17
CA TRP A 533 7.65 24.59 0.61
C TRP A 533 7.24 23.46 1.53
N ALA A 534 7.69 22.24 1.25
CA ALA A 534 7.46 21.10 2.13
C ALA A 534 8.14 21.30 3.49
N ASN A 535 9.39 21.78 3.52
CA ASN A 535 10.08 22.13 4.76
C ASN A 535 9.31 23.20 5.56
N TRP A 536 8.75 24.22 4.89
CA TRP A 536 7.92 25.24 5.54
C TRP A 536 6.66 24.62 6.16
N TYR A 537 6.00 23.72 5.47
CA TYR A 537 4.81 23.04 5.99
C TYR A 537 5.12 22.18 7.23
N LEU A 538 6.26 21.48 7.22
CA LEU A 538 6.69 20.64 8.35
C LEU A 538 7.19 21.47 9.54
N ASN A 539 7.99 22.51 9.27
CA ASN A 539 8.51 23.45 10.26
C ASN A 539 8.86 24.79 9.59
N PRO A 540 8.04 25.84 9.74
CA PRO A 540 8.29 27.16 9.15
C PRO A 540 9.60 27.82 9.59
N GLU A 541 10.13 27.46 10.77
CA GLU A 541 11.38 27.97 11.32
C GLU A 541 12.62 27.20 10.84
N SER A 542 12.44 26.16 10.03
CA SER A 542 13.55 25.40 9.46
C SER A 542 14.44 26.29 8.57
N PRO A 543 15.77 26.17 8.64
CA PRO A 543 16.69 26.93 7.77
C PRO A 543 16.50 26.61 6.28
N ASN A 544 15.87 25.46 5.95
CA ASN A 544 15.55 25.04 4.59
C ASN A 544 14.13 25.41 4.16
N ALA A 545 13.35 26.07 5.03
CA ALA A 545 11.99 26.50 4.73
C ALA A 545 11.99 27.67 3.72
N VAL A 546 11.11 27.58 2.74
CA VAL A 546 10.80 28.66 1.80
C VAL A 546 9.31 28.97 1.93
N THR A 547 8.97 30.23 2.19
CA THR A 547 7.56 30.64 2.30
C THR A 547 6.81 30.33 1.01
N PRO A 548 5.73 29.50 1.05
CA PRO A 548 4.96 29.13 -0.13
C PRO A 548 3.99 30.26 -0.55
N PRO A 549 3.58 30.30 -1.82
CA PRO A 549 2.53 31.20 -2.28
C PRO A 549 1.18 30.83 -1.69
N ASP A 550 0.20 31.74 -1.78
CA ASP A 550 -1.14 31.59 -1.20
C ASP A 550 -1.85 30.30 -1.67
N ALA A 551 -1.75 29.98 -2.94
CA ALA A 551 -2.34 28.76 -3.50
C ALA A 551 -1.86 27.49 -2.77
N VAL A 552 -0.55 27.39 -2.51
CA VAL A 552 0.05 26.26 -1.79
C VAL A 552 -0.35 26.26 -0.31
N ARG A 553 -0.41 27.44 0.33
CA ARG A 553 -0.91 27.55 1.72
C ARG A 553 -2.36 27.08 1.83
N THR A 554 -3.21 27.47 0.88
CA THR A 554 -4.59 26.97 0.81
C THR A 554 -4.63 25.45 0.66
N GLN A 555 -3.76 24.86 -0.15
CA GLN A 555 -3.67 23.39 -0.26
C GLN A 555 -3.25 22.74 1.07
N PHE A 556 -2.31 23.33 1.82
CA PHE A 556 -1.93 22.84 3.15
C PHE A 556 -3.11 22.88 4.12
N ASP A 557 -3.85 24.01 4.15
CA ASP A 557 -5.03 24.14 5.01
C ASP A 557 -6.12 23.11 4.66
N LEU A 558 -6.35 22.85 3.38
CA LEU A 558 -7.28 21.80 2.92
C LEU A 558 -6.81 20.41 3.31
N TYR A 559 -5.51 20.13 3.21
CA TYR A 559 -4.95 18.83 3.58
C TYR A 559 -4.97 18.62 5.10
N ASP A 560 -4.74 19.65 5.89
CA ASP A 560 -4.89 19.56 7.35
C ASP A 560 -6.34 19.31 7.76
N GLN A 561 -7.32 19.93 7.06
CA GLN A 561 -8.73 19.60 7.25
C GLN A 561 -9.04 18.14 6.81
N LEU A 562 -8.43 17.65 5.73
CA LEU A 562 -8.57 16.28 5.28
C LEU A 562 -8.05 15.29 6.32
N LYS A 563 -6.88 15.56 6.89
CA LYS A 563 -6.31 14.74 7.98
C LYS A 563 -7.12 14.84 9.28
N ALA A 564 -7.84 15.94 9.50
CA ALA A 564 -8.62 16.17 10.71
C ALA A 564 -10.02 15.53 10.71
N THR A 565 -10.40 14.80 9.66
CA THR A 565 -11.70 14.13 9.59
C THR A 565 -11.58 12.67 9.21
N ALA A 566 -12.36 11.78 9.84
CA ALA A 566 -12.50 10.38 9.46
C ALA A 566 -13.68 10.15 8.47
N ASN A 567 -14.35 11.20 8.02
CA ASN A 567 -15.45 11.12 7.05
C ASN A 567 -14.90 11.02 5.63
N ALA A 568 -15.02 9.84 5.00
CA ALA A 568 -14.45 9.56 3.68
C ALA A 568 -15.01 10.46 2.56
N GLU A 569 -16.28 10.86 2.62
CA GLU A 569 -16.89 11.75 1.61
C GLU A 569 -16.29 13.15 1.71
N LYS A 570 -16.12 13.66 2.94
CA LYS A 570 -15.46 14.94 3.20
C LYS A 570 -14.00 14.91 2.79
N GLN A 571 -13.27 13.83 3.08
CA GLN A 571 -11.88 13.64 2.62
C GLN A 571 -11.80 13.67 1.10
N ASN A 572 -12.69 12.95 0.39
CA ASN A 572 -12.75 12.96 -1.07
C ASN A 572 -13.03 14.36 -1.63
N GLN A 573 -13.91 15.16 -0.99
CA GLN A 573 -14.18 16.52 -1.43
C GLN A 573 -12.96 17.43 -1.24
N LEU A 574 -12.32 17.38 -0.07
CA LEU A 574 -11.12 18.19 0.21
C LEU A 574 -9.97 17.82 -0.72
N MET A 575 -9.81 16.54 -1.06
CA MET A 575 -8.80 16.13 -2.05
C MET A 575 -9.12 16.65 -3.45
N ARG A 576 -10.39 16.68 -3.88
CA ARG A 576 -10.78 17.32 -5.15
C ARG A 576 -10.41 18.79 -5.17
N ASP A 577 -10.70 19.53 -4.09
CA ASP A 577 -10.38 20.96 -3.97
C ASP A 577 -8.85 21.19 -4.07
N ILE A 578 -8.03 20.31 -3.47
CA ILE A 578 -6.57 20.32 -3.61
C ILE A 578 -6.15 20.09 -5.07
N LEU A 579 -6.77 19.13 -5.75
CA LEU A 579 -6.45 18.81 -7.15
C LEU A 579 -6.90 19.91 -8.11
N ASP A 580 -7.98 20.63 -7.83
CA ASP A 580 -8.39 21.83 -8.59
C ASP A 580 -7.29 22.90 -8.57
N ILE A 581 -6.70 23.17 -7.39
CA ILE A 581 -5.56 24.08 -7.27
C ILE A 581 -4.35 23.54 -8.04
N SER A 582 -4.06 22.23 -7.94
CA SER A 582 -2.95 21.62 -8.69
C SER A 582 -3.14 21.72 -10.21
N ALA A 583 -4.39 21.58 -10.69
CA ALA A 583 -4.73 21.77 -12.10
C ALA A 583 -4.55 23.24 -12.52
N ASP A 584 -4.99 24.19 -11.67
CA ASP A 584 -4.76 25.60 -11.96
C ASP A 584 -3.27 25.95 -11.99
N GLN A 585 -2.49 25.44 -11.05
CA GLN A 585 -1.05 25.78 -10.92
C GLN A 585 -0.15 25.01 -11.88
N PHE A 586 -0.50 23.78 -12.24
CA PHE A 586 0.28 22.90 -13.13
C PHE A 586 1.73 22.69 -12.67
N TYR A 587 1.95 22.19 -11.46
CA TYR A 587 3.28 22.07 -10.85
C TYR A 587 4.18 21.05 -11.53
N VAL A 588 3.65 19.88 -11.88
CA VAL A 588 4.38 18.70 -12.36
C VAL A 588 3.83 18.26 -13.72
N MET A 589 4.74 17.92 -14.64
CA MET A 589 4.38 17.39 -15.95
C MET A 589 4.45 15.87 -15.95
N GLY A 590 3.53 15.21 -16.66
CA GLY A 590 3.53 13.76 -16.87
C GLY A 590 3.76 13.40 -18.34
N ILE A 591 4.16 12.18 -18.59
CA ILE A 591 4.37 11.62 -19.94
C ILE A 591 3.22 10.68 -20.31
N ALA A 592 3.04 9.57 -19.57
CA ALA A 592 2.04 8.57 -19.89
C ALA A 592 1.60 7.77 -18.68
N LEU A 593 0.38 7.26 -18.74
CA LEU A 593 -0.16 6.33 -17.78
C LEU A 593 0.54 4.96 -17.93
N PRO A 594 1.07 4.36 -16.85
CA PRO A 594 1.63 3.02 -16.92
C PRO A 594 0.58 2.03 -17.44
N PRO A 595 0.93 1.15 -18.39
CA PRO A 595 0.02 0.09 -18.82
C PRO A 595 -0.23 -0.89 -17.65
N ASN A 596 -1.46 -1.40 -17.58
CA ASN A 596 -1.78 -2.44 -16.63
C ASN A 596 -0.95 -3.70 -16.91
N ARG A 597 -0.54 -4.37 -15.83
CA ARG A 597 0.20 -5.63 -15.93
C ARG A 597 -0.75 -6.83 -15.92
N LYS A 598 -0.22 -8.01 -16.27
CA LYS A 598 -0.94 -9.27 -16.21
C LYS A 598 -0.31 -10.19 -15.16
N GLY A 599 -1.14 -10.80 -14.33
CA GLY A 599 -0.82 -12.01 -13.60
C GLY A 599 -1.36 -13.24 -14.35
N VAL A 600 -1.02 -14.43 -13.87
CA VAL A 600 -1.47 -15.69 -14.43
C VAL A 600 -2.12 -16.57 -13.37
N VAL A 601 -3.18 -17.30 -13.76
CA VAL A 601 -3.92 -18.21 -12.89
C VAL A 601 -4.37 -19.45 -13.67
N ALA A 602 -4.22 -20.63 -13.07
CA ALA A 602 -4.65 -21.89 -13.69
C ALA A 602 -6.18 -21.95 -13.80
N ARG A 603 -6.69 -22.61 -14.85
CA ARG A 603 -8.14 -22.71 -15.11
C ARG A 603 -8.92 -23.38 -13.99
N ASN A 604 -8.28 -24.29 -13.23
CA ASN A 604 -8.87 -24.94 -12.08
C ASN A 604 -8.66 -24.19 -10.76
N PHE A 605 -7.98 -23.05 -10.76
CA PHE A 605 -7.75 -22.20 -9.61
C PHE A 605 -8.76 -21.03 -9.63
N HIS A 606 -9.63 -20.96 -8.64
CA HIS A 606 -10.84 -20.15 -8.65
C HIS A 606 -10.85 -19.04 -7.59
N ASN A 607 -11.80 -18.13 -7.72
CA ASN A 607 -12.06 -16.97 -6.85
C ASN A 607 -11.01 -15.86 -6.93
N VAL A 608 -10.05 -15.95 -7.84
CA VAL A 608 -9.12 -14.83 -8.13
C VAL A 608 -9.87 -13.74 -8.89
N PRO A 609 -9.90 -12.49 -8.44
CA PRO A 609 -10.52 -11.41 -9.20
C PRO A 609 -9.86 -11.22 -10.57
N LYS A 610 -10.67 -10.98 -11.60
CA LYS A 610 -10.17 -10.71 -12.97
C LYS A 610 -9.38 -9.42 -13.07
N VAL A 611 -9.61 -8.49 -12.15
CA VAL A 611 -8.95 -7.19 -12.06
C VAL A 611 -8.69 -6.88 -10.59
N MET A 612 -7.48 -6.48 -10.24
CA MET A 612 -7.13 -6.03 -8.90
C MET A 612 -6.06 -4.92 -8.93
N PRO A 613 -6.03 -4.03 -7.94
CA PRO A 613 -4.94 -3.06 -7.78
C PRO A 613 -3.60 -3.75 -7.57
N ALA A 614 -2.52 -3.12 -8.03
CA ALA A 614 -1.15 -3.59 -7.88
C ALA A 614 -0.29 -2.54 -7.17
N ALA A 615 -0.21 -2.64 -5.84
CA ALA A 615 0.57 -1.72 -5.01
C ALA A 615 1.14 -2.42 -3.77
N TRP A 616 2.15 -1.80 -3.17
CA TRP A 616 2.60 -2.18 -1.81
C TRP A 616 1.55 -1.77 -0.78
N SER A 617 1.09 -0.52 -0.80
CA SER A 617 0.08 0.03 0.14
C SER A 617 -1.24 -0.76 0.15
N TYR A 618 -1.55 -1.46 -0.96
CA TYR A 618 -2.69 -2.37 -1.06
C TYR A 618 -2.33 -3.82 -0.70
N ALA A 619 -1.05 -4.17 -0.64
CA ALA A 619 -0.53 -5.52 -0.40
C ALA A 619 -1.10 -6.59 -1.37
N THR A 620 -1.15 -6.29 -2.67
CA THR A 620 -1.70 -7.21 -3.71
C THR A 620 -1.14 -8.63 -3.59
N PRO A 621 -1.97 -9.70 -3.56
CA PRO A 621 -3.42 -9.75 -3.70
C PRO A 621 -4.20 -9.81 -2.36
N ALA A 622 -3.55 -9.62 -1.21
CA ALA A 622 -4.10 -9.90 0.12
C ALA A 622 -5.50 -9.31 0.39
N PRO A 623 -5.84 -8.04 0.00
CA PRO A 623 -7.18 -7.51 0.23
C PRO A 623 -8.32 -8.26 -0.48
N THR A 624 -8.01 -9.09 -1.48
CA THR A 624 -9.00 -9.97 -2.13
C THR A 624 -9.34 -11.21 -1.33
N ASN A 625 -8.80 -11.35 -0.10
CA ASN A 625 -8.93 -12.52 0.76
C ASN A 625 -8.47 -13.83 0.10
N PRO A 626 -7.17 -14.06 -0.08
CA PRO A 626 -6.66 -15.30 -0.68
C PRO A 626 -7.14 -16.58 0.02
N SER A 627 -7.55 -16.52 1.29
CA SER A 627 -8.15 -17.64 2.03
C SER A 627 -9.42 -18.21 1.38
N GLN A 628 -10.11 -17.44 0.52
CA GLN A 628 -11.27 -17.87 -0.25
C GLN A 628 -10.90 -18.54 -1.59
N TYR A 629 -9.64 -18.50 -2.01
CA TYR A 629 -9.21 -19.17 -3.24
C TYR A 629 -9.30 -20.68 -3.07
N PHE A 630 -9.59 -21.39 -4.16
CA PHE A 630 -9.67 -22.84 -4.13
C PHE A 630 -9.28 -23.47 -5.48
N ILE A 631 -8.94 -24.74 -5.43
CA ILE A 631 -8.48 -25.53 -6.59
C ILE A 631 -9.49 -26.64 -6.82
N LEU A 632 -9.97 -26.80 -8.06
CA LEU A 632 -10.83 -27.91 -8.45
C LEU A 632 -10.00 -29.07 -8.99
N GLY A 633 -10.29 -30.29 -8.53
CA GLY A 633 -9.82 -31.50 -9.17
C GLY A 633 -8.41 -31.99 -8.77
N GLU A 634 -7.98 -31.71 -7.53
CA GLU A 634 -6.91 -32.44 -6.86
C GLU A 634 -7.47 -33.42 -5.82
#